data_b21a0d23b7e37f919292efaffb007ee0
#
_entry.id   b21a0d23b7e37f919292efaffb007ee0
#
_cell.length_a   1.000
_cell.length_b   1.000
_cell.length_c   1.000
_cell.angle_alpha   90.00
_cell.angle_beta   90.00
_cell.angle_gamma   90.00
#
_symmetry.space_group_name_H-M   'P 1'
#
loop_
_entity.id
_entity.type
_entity.pdbx_description
1 polymer ?
#
loop_
_entity_poly.entity_id
_entity_poly.type
_entity_poly.pdbx_seq_one_letter_code
_entity_poly.pdbx_strand_id
1 'polypeptide(L)'
;MKWIDQAPRSGLVLYDTGKLDNNQAINILIGGTPSSPTMNIILLKVDGKINAFHNKCRHFGVPLNVLPDYSFFSDNLESLVCQVHYARYSPQDGHCQAGDCDGNGLEKIAISLKADKILLG
;
A
#
# COMPACT_ATOMS: atom_id res chain seq x y z
N MET A 1 -3.04 -2.53 -10.40
CA MET A 1 -1.61 -2.18 -10.28
C MET A 1 -1.29 -1.04 -11.24
N LYS A 2 -0.52 -0.09 -10.77
CA LYS A 2 -0.06 1.04 -11.58
C LYS A 2 1.46 1.17 -11.47
N TRP A 3 2.16 1.28 -12.60
CA TRP A 3 3.59 1.55 -12.62
C TRP A 3 3.86 2.96 -13.13
N ILE A 4 4.70 3.71 -12.40
CA ILE A 4 5.09 5.07 -12.75
C ILE A 4 6.57 5.05 -13.17
N ASP A 5 6.83 5.37 -14.44
CA ASP A 5 8.17 5.38 -15.02
C ASP A 5 8.91 6.67 -14.69
N GLN A 6 9.11 6.90 -13.39
CA GLN A 6 9.86 8.05 -12.87
C GLN A 6 10.51 7.65 -11.55
N ALA A 7 11.62 8.28 -11.20
CA ALA A 7 12.22 8.06 -9.89
C ALA A 7 11.32 8.64 -8.79
N PRO A 8 11.26 7.99 -7.61
CA PRO A 8 10.50 8.54 -6.49
C PRO A 8 11.03 9.91 -6.08
N ARG A 9 10.11 10.87 -5.89
CA ARG A 9 10.43 12.21 -5.43
C ARG A 9 9.23 12.85 -4.75
N SER A 10 9.48 13.76 -3.84
CA SER A 10 8.42 14.54 -3.21
C SER A 10 7.64 15.32 -4.28
N GLY A 11 6.32 15.25 -4.19
CA GLY A 11 5.43 15.88 -5.16
C GLY A 11 5.07 15.03 -6.37
N LEU A 12 5.64 13.83 -6.50
CA LEU A 12 5.25 12.92 -7.59
C LEU A 12 3.79 12.53 -7.44
N VAL A 13 2.99 12.70 -8.52
CA VAL A 13 1.58 12.34 -8.51
C VAL A 13 1.44 10.81 -8.57
N LEU A 14 0.77 10.23 -7.57
CA LEU A 14 0.57 8.78 -7.48
C LEU A 14 -0.78 8.35 -8.06
N TYR A 15 -1.85 9.08 -7.76
CA TYR A 15 -3.19 8.67 -8.13
C TYR A 15 -4.19 9.83 -7.95
N ASP A 16 -5.42 9.66 -8.43
CA ASP A 16 -6.50 10.62 -8.23
C ASP A 16 -7.37 10.20 -7.04
N THR A 17 -7.70 11.15 -6.16
CA THR A 17 -8.55 10.87 -5.00
C THR A 17 -9.94 10.39 -5.42
N GLY A 18 -10.49 10.94 -6.49
CA GLY A 18 -11.82 10.56 -6.98
C GLY A 18 -11.92 9.15 -7.58
N LYS A 19 -10.78 8.50 -7.82
CA LYS A 19 -10.73 7.13 -8.35
C LYS A 19 -10.52 6.08 -7.27
N LEU A 20 -10.34 6.50 -6.01
CA LEU A 20 -10.07 5.60 -4.90
C LEU A 20 -11.28 5.60 -3.97
N ASP A 21 -11.97 4.47 -3.91
CA ASP A 21 -13.17 4.29 -3.09
C ASP A 21 -12.81 3.81 -1.69
N ASN A 22 -13.72 4.00 -0.73
CA ASN A 22 -13.56 3.44 0.61
C ASN A 22 -13.39 1.92 0.54
N ASN A 23 -12.50 1.39 1.38
CA ASN A 23 -12.16 -0.03 1.45
C ASN A 23 -11.56 -0.55 0.15
N GLN A 24 -10.94 0.34 -0.62
CA GLN A 24 -10.17 -0.01 -1.81
C GLN A 24 -8.69 0.22 -1.55
N ALA A 25 -7.87 -0.71 -2.00
CA ALA A 25 -6.42 -0.59 -1.98
C ALA A 25 -5.87 -0.90 -3.37
N ILE A 26 -4.88 -0.12 -3.80
CA ILE A 26 -4.23 -0.33 -5.08
C ILE A 26 -2.71 -0.43 -4.88
N ASN A 27 -2.07 -1.13 -5.79
CA ASN A 27 -0.62 -1.29 -5.78
C ASN A 27 0.00 -0.27 -6.75
N ILE A 28 0.86 0.60 -6.23
CA ILE A 28 1.61 1.58 -7.03
C ILE A 28 3.08 1.19 -7.02
N LEU A 29 3.64 1.00 -8.19
CA LEU A 29 5.07 0.73 -8.39
C LEU A 29 5.73 1.97 -8.98
N ILE A 30 6.85 2.41 -8.42
CA ILE A 30 7.51 3.66 -8.84
C ILE A 30 8.96 3.36 -9.19
N GLY A 31 9.36 3.81 -10.37
CA GLY A 31 10.74 3.72 -10.84
C GLY A 31 11.18 2.31 -11.20
N GLY A 32 12.44 2.15 -11.54
CA GLY A 32 12.99 0.87 -11.95
C GLY A 32 12.26 0.25 -13.14
N THR A 33 11.78 -0.97 -12.96
CA THR A 33 10.93 -1.68 -13.93
C THR A 33 9.68 -2.21 -13.19
N PRO A 34 8.61 -2.58 -13.91
CA PRO A 34 7.43 -3.16 -13.24
C PRO A 34 7.72 -4.41 -12.42
N SER A 35 8.72 -5.20 -12.79
CA SER A 35 9.12 -6.41 -12.06
C SER A 35 10.15 -6.13 -10.96
N SER A 36 10.81 -4.99 -10.99
CA SER A 36 11.83 -4.59 -10.00
C SER A 36 11.74 -3.08 -9.74
N PRO A 37 10.67 -2.61 -9.11
CA PRO A 37 10.47 -1.17 -8.87
C PRO A 37 11.40 -0.65 -7.77
N THR A 38 11.67 0.65 -7.82
CA THR A 38 12.41 1.33 -6.75
C THR A 38 11.56 1.45 -5.49
N MET A 39 10.27 1.74 -5.63
CA MET A 39 9.29 1.73 -4.54
C MET A 39 8.07 0.91 -4.91
N ASN A 40 7.53 0.20 -3.93
CA ASN A 40 6.31 -0.58 -4.07
C ASN A 40 5.36 -0.15 -2.94
N ILE A 41 4.24 0.45 -3.31
CA ILE A 41 3.34 1.12 -2.37
C ILE A 41 1.97 0.46 -2.38
N ILE A 42 1.38 0.29 -1.20
CA ILE A 42 -0.05 0.05 -1.04
C ILE A 42 -0.70 1.40 -0.76
N LEU A 43 -1.56 1.85 -1.65
CA LEU A 43 -2.33 3.08 -1.49
C LEU A 43 -3.78 2.69 -1.26
N LEU A 44 -4.38 3.17 -0.17
CA LEU A 44 -5.72 2.74 0.23
C LEU A 44 -6.53 3.88 0.83
N LYS A 45 -7.84 3.68 0.82
CA LYS A 45 -8.78 4.58 1.46
C LYS A 45 -9.65 3.79 2.44
N VAL A 46 -9.70 4.24 3.68
CA VAL A 46 -10.50 3.62 4.73
C VAL A 46 -11.08 4.73 5.61
N ASP A 47 -12.37 4.65 5.91
CA ASP A 47 -13.09 5.66 6.70
C ASP A 47 -12.89 7.09 6.16
N GLY A 48 -12.87 7.24 4.84
CA GLY A 48 -12.68 8.52 4.17
C GLY A 48 -11.25 9.05 4.18
N LYS A 49 -10.30 8.33 4.79
CA LYS A 49 -8.89 8.72 4.89
C LYS A 49 -8.02 7.91 3.94
N ILE A 50 -7.05 8.57 3.34
CA ILE A 50 -6.11 7.94 2.41
C ILE A 50 -4.81 7.70 3.15
N ASN A 51 -4.33 6.45 3.09
CA ASN A 51 -3.08 6.02 3.70
C ASN A 51 -2.21 5.34 2.65
N ALA A 52 -0.91 5.36 2.88
CA ALA A 52 0.06 4.67 2.04
C ALA A 52 1.07 3.94 2.91
N PHE A 53 1.40 2.71 2.49
CA PHE A 53 2.38 1.88 3.19
C PHE A 53 3.34 1.25 2.18
N HIS A 54 4.56 0.95 2.62
CA HIS A 54 5.44 0.11 1.83
C HIS A 54 4.83 -1.28 1.70
N ASN A 55 4.74 -1.79 0.49
CA ASN A 55 4.19 -3.12 0.21
C ASN A 55 5.26 -4.18 0.49
N LYS A 56 5.45 -4.44 1.78
CA LYS A 56 6.50 -5.34 2.22
C LYS A 56 6.08 -6.00 3.53
N CYS A 57 5.88 -7.32 3.51
CA CYS A 57 5.60 -8.10 4.71
C CYS A 57 6.79 -8.02 5.66
N ARG A 58 6.55 -7.65 6.91
CA ARG A 58 7.63 -7.38 7.88
C ARG A 58 8.44 -8.59 8.27
N HIS A 59 7.86 -9.79 8.17
CA HIS A 59 8.59 -11.01 8.51
C HIS A 59 9.51 -11.47 7.38
N PHE A 60 8.99 -11.50 6.15
CA PHE A 60 9.71 -12.09 5.01
C PHE A 60 10.22 -11.08 4.00
N GLY A 61 9.84 -9.82 4.12
CA GLY A 61 10.31 -8.79 3.20
C GLY A 61 9.76 -8.89 1.78
N VAL A 62 8.68 -9.65 1.58
CA VAL A 62 8.03 -9.81 0.27
C VAL A 62 6.78 -8.95 0.19
N PRO A 63 6.31 -8.60 -1.04
CA PRO A 63 5.03 -7.90 -1.18
C PRO A 63 3.87 -8.70 -0.57
N LEU A 64 2.86 -7.99 -0.03
CA LEU A 64 1.69 -8.63 0.56
C LEU A 64 0.88 -9.40 -0.48
N ASN A 65 0.78 -8.87 -1.70
CA ASN A 65 0.03 -9.50 -2.78
C ASN A 65 0.93 -10.45 -3.58
N VAL A 66 0.56 -11.73 -3.61
CA VAL A 66 1.28 -12.73 -4.41
C VAL A 66 1.08 -12.45 -5.91
N LEU A 67 -0.17 -12.12 -6.29
CA LEU A 67 -0.52 -11.77 -7.66
C LEU A 67 -1.11 -10.36 -7.70
N PRO A 68 -0.90 -9.60 -8.81
CA PRO A 68 -1.40 -8.23 -8.90
C PRO A 68 -2.91 -8.08 -8.71
N ASP A 69 -3.69 -9.12 -9.02
CA ASP A 69 -5.15 -9.09 -8.95
C ASP A 69 -5.71 -9.41 -7.57
N TYR A 70 -4.86 -9.83 -6.63
CA TYR A 70 -5.33 -10.15 -5.29
C TYR A 70 -5.62 -8.88 -4.51
N SER A 71 -6.75 -8.89 -3.79
CA SER A 71 -7.07 -7.83 -2.86
C SER A 71 -6.11 -7.83 -1.69
N PHE A 72 -5.73 -6.63 -1.22
CA PHE A 72 -4.94 -6.50 0.00
C PHE A 72 -5.78 -6.71 1.27
N PHE A 73 -7.09 -6.54 1.17
CA PHE A 73 -7.99 -6.62 2.33
C PHE A 73 -8.39 -8.05 2.63
N SER A 74 -8.61 -8.32 3.93
CA SER A 74 -9.31 -9.51 4.39
C SER A 74 -10.77 -9.50 3.92
N ASP A 75 -11.45 -10.66 4.00
CA ASP A 75 -12.84 -10.79 3.53
C ASP A 75 -13.79 -9.82 4.24
N ASN A 76 -13.54 -9.52 5.52
CA ASN A 76 -14.35 -8.58 6.29
C ASN A 76 -13.90 -7.12 6.16
N LEU A 77 -12.88 -6.84 5.34
CA LEU A 77 -12.33 -5.50 5.09
C LEU A 77 -11.72 -4.83 6.33
N GLU A 78 -11.45 -5.57 7.39
CA GLU A 78 -10.91 -5.02 8.65
C GLU A 78 -9.38 -5.04 8.71
N SER A 79 -8.73 -5.81 7.84
CA SER A 79 -7.27 -5.99 7.86
C SER A 79 -6.70 -6.00 6.47
N LEU A 80 -5.42 -5.60 6.35
CA LEU A 80 -4.58 -5.91 5.21
C LEU A 80 -3.91 -7.26 5.48
N VAL A 81 -3.89 -8.15 4.50
CA VAL A 81 -3.41 -9.53 4.66
C VAL A 81 -2.25 -9.80 3.74
N CYS A 82 -1.15 -10.33 4.30
CA CYS A 82 -0.06 -10.88 3.51
C CYS A 82 -0.52 -12.21 2.89
N GLN A 83 -0.53 -12.29 1.56
CA GLN A 83 -1.01 -13.48 0.84
C GLN A 83 -0.08 -14.68 0.99
N VAL A 84 1.16 -14.47 1.44
CA VAL A 84 2.14 -15.56 1.58
C VAL A 84 2.00 -16.25 2.93
N HIS A 85 1.94 -15.48 4.02
CA HIS A 85 1.97 -16.03 5.39
C HIS A 85 0.79 -15.60 6.25
N TYR A 86 -0.17 -14.87 5.66
CA TYR A 86 -1.42 -14.47 6.32
C TYR A 86 -1.23 -13.57 7.55
N ALA A 87 -0.10 -12.88 7.65
CA ALA A 87 0.05 -11.80 8.63
C ALA A 87 -0.99 -10.71 8.36
N ARG A 88 -1.54 -10.11 9.41
CA ARG A 88 -2.59 -9.11 9.31
C ARG A 88 -2.13 -7.78 9.88
N TYR A 89 -2.46 -6.72 9.16
CA TYR A 89 -2.06 -5.35 9.51
C TYR A 89 -3.28 -4.42 9.50
N SER A 90 -3.29 -3.43 10.39
CA SER A 90 -4.33 -2.41 10.40
C SER A 90 -4.26 -1.53 9.16
N PRO A 91 -5.37 -1.32 8.44
CA PRO A 91 -5.37 -0.40 7.30
C PRO A 91 -5.29 1.07 7.71
N GLN A 92 -5.52 1.42 8.98
CA GLN A 92 -5.44 2.80 9.47
C GLN A 92 -3.99 3.23 9.75
N ASP A 93 -3.19 2.39 10.39
CA ASP A 93 -1.83 2.76 10.80
C ASP A 93 -0.77 1.70 10.47
N GLY A 94 -1.18 0.56 9.90
CA GLY A 94 -0.25 -0.49 9.50
C GLY A 94 0.26 -1.37 10.64
N HIS A 95 -0.20 -1.21 11.88
CA HIS A 95 0.33 -2.02 12.98
C HIS A 95 -0.02 -3.51 12.80
N CYS A 96 0.85 -4.37 13.30
CA CYS A 96 0.64 -5.81 13.26
C CYS A 96 -0.52 -6.21 14.17
N GLN A 97 -1.53 -6.86 13.58
CA GLN A 97 -2.71 -7.35 14.31
C GLN A 97 -2.60 -8.83 14.64
N ALA A 98 -2.00 -9.62 13.76
CA ALA A 98 -1.89 -11.06 13.94
C ALA A 98 -0.86 -11.64 12.98
N GLY A 99 -0.36 -12.83 13.30
CA GLY A 99 0.58 -13.57 12.46
C GLY A 99 2.04 -13.22 12.75
N ASP A 100 2.92 -13.58 11.82
CA ASP A 100 4.37 -13.52 12.00
C ASP A 100 4.97 -12.16 11.70
N CYS A 101 4.35 -11.09 12.15
CA CYS A 101 4.90 -9.74 12.02
C CYS A 101 5.63 -9.25 13.29
N ASP A 102 5.67 -10.05 14.35
CA ASP A 102 6.45 -9.83 15.57
C ASP A 102 6.36 -8.40 16.15
N GLY A 103 5.15 -7.84 16.14
CA GLY A 103 4.93 -6.48 16.63
C GLY A 103 5.39 -5.39 15.67
N ASN A 104 5.98 -5.75 14.53
CA ASN A 104 6.42 -4.78 13.52
C ASN A 104 5.29 -4.52 12.51
N GLY A 105 4.84 -3.28 12.42
CA GLY A 105 3.83 -2.87 11.45
C GLY A 105 4.42 -2.61 10.08
N LEU A 106 3.52 -2.36 9.11
CA LEU A 106 3.92 -1.87 7.79
C LEU A 106 4.51 -0.48 7.94
N GLU A 107 5.54 -0.17 7.16
CA GLU A 107 6.11 1.17 7.15
C GLU A 107 5.19 2.14 6.43
N LYS A 108 4.82 3.22 7.12
CA LYS A 108 3.97 4.26 6.57
C LYS A 108 4.77 5.15 5.61
N ILE A 109 4.13 5.53 4.51
CA ILE A 109 4.71 6.44 3.53
C ILE A 109 3.99 7.78 3.64
N ALA A 110 4.76 8.86 3.74
CA ALA A 110 4.20 10.21 3.76
C ALA A 110 3.61 10.53 2.39
N ILE A 111 2.38 11.02 2.40
CA ILE A 111 1.69 11.50 1.20
C ILE A 111 1.08 12.87 1.50
N SER A 112 0.80 13.62 0.44
CA SER A 112 0.04 14.86 0.53
C SER A 112 -1.10 14.86 -0.46
N LEU A 113 -2.13 15.64 -0.15
CA LEU A 113 -3.29 15.79 -1.04
C LEU A 113 -3.29 17.22 -1.55
N LYS A 114 -3.35 17.38 -2.87
CA LYS A 114 -3.44 18.70 -3.50
C LYS A 114 -4.50 18.65 -4.58
N ALA A 115 -5.54 19.46 -4.42
CA ALA A 115 -6.74 19.39 -5.25
C ALA A 115 -7.29 17.95 -5.21
N ASP A 116 -7.43 17.29 -6.35
CA ASP A 116 -7.88 15.90 -6.45
C ASP A 116 -6.75 14.89 -6.64
N LYS A 117 -5.50 15.27 -6.35
CA LYS A 117 -4.32 14.44 -6.57
C LYS A 117 -3.71 13.97 -5.25
N ILE A 118 -3.23 12.72 -5.26
CA ILE A 118 -2.43 12.14 -4.17
C ILE A 118 -0.97 12.20 -4.60
N LEU A 119 -0.15 12.86 -3.81
CA LEU A 119 1.26 13.08 -4.11
C LEU A 119 2.14 12.34 -3.11
N LEU A 120 3.30 11.86 -3.58
CA LEU A 120 4.36 11.38 -2.71
C LEU A 120 4.89 12.58 -1.92
N GLY A 121 4.82 12.46 -0.59
CA GLY A 121 5.06 13.62 0.24
C GLY A 121 6.40 13.81 0.85
#